data_92c55972168cc408efa1cbb76763c8ba
#
_entry.id   92c55972168cc408efa1cbb76763c8ba
#
_cell.length_a   1.000
_cell.length_b   1.000
_cell.length_c   1.000
_cell.angle_alpha   90.00
_cell.angle_beta   90.00
_cell.angle_gamma   90.00
#
_symmetry.space_group_name_H-M   'P 1'
#
loop_
_entity.id
_entity.type
_entity.pdbx_description
1 polymer ?
#
loop_
_entity_poly.entity_id
_entity_poly.type
_entity_poly.pdbx_seq_one_letter_code
_entity_poly.pdbx_strand_id
1 'polypeptide(L)'
;MKTEHDDKTLTLYLAGRIDANNSANIESEISEVLAKNPDNVPVFDAGELEYISSAGLRVLLKFRKQFGKNLDVLNASSDVYNIFEVTGFTELLNVRKRLREISLDGCEIIGGGGFSTVYRLDPETIVKVFTRPEATLAGAEKDRIISREVFLHDIPTAIAYDVVKADDKYGLVYEMIDADTVSGTIRKHPERLEELSLKMARLMKKLHTTEFETGTFPDVRDKFSMMVRGVYENGFITADEKAIADRVIDRIPRRNTFVHTDFHPKNIMVSGDDLILIDVGDAGLGHPIIELMCSYSLFVFLARYSAKSGPGGTHEKNMGLDADTLGAMWNIILPEYFGTSNKETLSRYEGIISDYASLFFMEAALLSEGKMPVERRKDLCRKAVIHLSETADTLKPIEGI
;
A
#
# COMPACT_ATOMS: atom_id res chain seq x y z
N MET A 1 -1.00 28.31 -30.35
CA MET A 1 -1.03 27.32 -29.22
C MET A 1 -2.07 27.77 -28.18
N LYS A 2 -2.94 26.87 -27.69
CA LYS A 2 -3.88 27.16 -26.59
C LYS A 2 -3.09 27.19 -25.26
N THR A 3 -3.41 28.14 -24.39
CA THR A 3 -2.76 28.30 -23.08
C THR A 3 -3.77 28.64 -22.00
N GLU A 4 -3.48 28.25 -20.78
CA GLU A 4 -4.24 28.58 -19.58
C GLU A 4 -3.29 29.01 -18.47
N HIS A 5 -3.70 29.99 -17.69
CA HIS A 5 -2.92 30.58 -16.61
C HIS A 5 -3.56 30.30 -15.25
N ASP A 6 -2.76 29.82 -14.33
CA ASP A 6 -3.03 29.83 -12.91
C ASP A 6 -1.90 30.59 -12.21
N ASP A 7 -2.07 31.06 -10.98
CA ASP A 7 -1.20 32.01 -10.25
C ASP A 7 0.31 31.81 -10.43
N LYS A 8 0.79 30.60 -10.62
CA LYS A 8 2.24 30.26 -10.78
C LYS A 8 2.54 29.33 -11.95
N THR A 9 1.53 28.77 -12.59
CA THR A 9 1.70 27.81 -13.68
C THR A 9 1.14 28.34 -14.98
N LEU A 10 1.78 27.96 -16.08
CA LEU A 10 1.36 28.23 -17.44
C LEU A 10 1.15 26.90 -18.13
N THR A 11 -0.10 26.51 -18.34
CA THR A 11 -0.44 25.29 -19.07
C THR A 11 -0.42 25.56 -20.57
N LEU A 12 0.36 24.76 -21.29
CA LEU A 12 0.54 24.77 -22.74
C LEU A 12 -0.08 23.51 -23.32
N TYR A 13 -1.14 23.63 -24.11
CA TYR A 13 -1.87 22.49 -24.69
C TYR A 13 -1.18 22.04 -25.96
N LEU A 14 -0.65 20.80 -25.95
CA LEU A 14 -0.11 20.12 -27.11
C LEU A 14 -1.21 19.34 -27.80
N ALA A 15 -1.40 19.52 -29.12
CA ALA A 15 -2.46 18.90 -29.87
C ALA A 15 -1.97 18.29 -31.20
N GLY A 16 -2.68 17.24 -31.65
CA GLY A 16 -2.43 16.54 -32.90
C GLY A 16 -1.06 15.84 -32.91
N ARG A 17 -0.34 15.96 -34.02
CA ARG A 17 0.96 15.31 -34.21
C ARG A 17 2.09 16.31 -34.14
N ILE A 18 3.14 15.98 -33.38
CA ILE A 18 4.37 16.79 -33.34
C ILE A 18 5.50 15.97 -33.95
N ASP A 19 5.91 16.33 -35.15
CA ASP A 19 6.92 15.62 -35.93
C ASP A 19 8.00 16.56 -36.51
N ALA A 20 8.86 16.04 -37.37
CA ALA A 20 9.96 16.84 -37.96
C ALA A 20 9.47 18.01 -38.80
N ASN A 21 8.23 17.96 -39.33
CA ASN A 21 7.72 19.00 -40.21
C ASN A 21 7.25 20.26 -39.45
N ASN A 22 6.75 20.07 -38.21
CA ASN A 22 6.14 21.14 -37.41
C ASN A 22 6.84 21.43 -36.09
N SER A 23 7.78 20.60 -35.65
CA SER A 23 8.46 20.76 -34.35
C SER A 23 9.13 22.15 -34.20
N ALA A 24 9.73 22.73 -35.24
CA ALA A 24 10.31 24.04 -35.18
C ALA A 24 9.28 25.17 -34.97
N ASN A 25 8.09 25.04 -35.58
CA ASN A 25 7.00 25.97 -35.36
C ASN A 25 6.44 25.88 -33.94
N ILE A 26 6.24 24.66 -33.44
CA ILE A 26 5.80 24.41 -32.07
C ILE A 26 6.81 24.97 -31.05
N GLU A 27 8.11 24.80 -31.30
CA GLU A 27 9.17 25.38 -30.46
C GLU A 27 9.10 26.92 -30.44
N SER A 28 8.86 27.56 -31.59
CA SER A 28 8.70 29.02 -31.71
C SER A 28 7.47 29.50 -30.92
N GLU A 29 6.32 28.85 -31.11
CA GLU A 29 5.08 29.18 -30.40
C GLU A 29 5.25 29.07 -28.88
N ILE A 30 5.85 27.97 -28.38
CA ILE A 30 6.15 27.81 -26.95
C ILE A 30 7.07 28.94 -26.47
N SER A 31 8.14 29.25 -27.22
CA SER A 31 9.10 30.28 -26.86
C SER A 31 8.45 31.66 -26.77
N GLU A 32 7.55 31.99 -27.70
CA GLU A 32 6.81 33.26 -27.70
C GLU A 32 5.88 33.40 -26.51
N VAL A 33 5.19 32.30 -26.14
CA VAL A 33 4.30 32.29 -25.00
C VAL A 33 5.09 32.41 -23.70
N LEU A 34 6.21 31.70 -23.55
CA LEU A 34 7.07 31.79 -22.36
C LEU A 34 7.74 33.17 -22.23
N ALA A 35 8.12 33.79 -23.34
CA ALA A 35 8.69 35.17 -23.33
C ALA A 35 7.70 36.22 -22.80
N LYS A 36 6.41 36.01 -22.99
CA LYS A 36 5.34 36.87 -22.45
C LYS A 36 5.00 36.58 -21.00
N ASN A 37 5.48 35.44 -20.45
CA ASN A 37 5.17 34.93 -19.10
C ASN A 37 6.44 34.46 -18.40
N PRO A 38 7.44 35.33 -18.16
CA PRO A 38 8.77 34.93 -17.72
C PRO A 38 8.81 34.31 -16.32
N ASP A 39 7.85 34.63 -15.47
CA ASP A 39 7.80 34.16 -14.07
C ASP A 39 7.05 32.84 -13.89
N ASN A 40 6.40 32.36 -14.96
CA ASN A 40 5.60 31.13 -14.88
C ASN A 40 6.41 29.89 -15.27
N VAL A 41 6.11 28.79 -14.59
CA VAL A 41 6.66 27.47 -14.92
C VAL A 41 5.71 26.79 -15.92
N PRO A 42 6.21 26.35 -17.08
CA PRO A 42 5.37 25.65 -18.05
C PRO A 42 4.98 24.25 -17.57
N VAL A 43 3.71 23.93 -17.79
CA VAL A 43 3.13 22.59 -17.72
C VAL A 43 2.62 22.26 -19.10
N PHE A 44 2.97 21.12 -19.66
CA PHE A 44 2.48 20.67 -20.95
C PHE A 44 1.27 19.76 -20.76
N ASP A 45 0.14 20.11 -21.34
CA ASP A 45 -1.02 19.22 -21.41
C ASP A 45 -1.01 18.47 -22.75
N ALA A 46 -0.87 17.15 -22.70
CA ALA A 46 -0.83 16.25 -23.86
C ALA A 46 -2.16 15.55 -24.11
N GLY A 47 -3.28 16.06 -23.55
CA GLY A 47 -4.59 15.41 -23.68
C GLY A 47 -5.12 15.31 -25.11
N GLU A 48 -4.72 16.26 -25.98
CA GLU A 48 -5.07 16.27 -27.41
C GLU A 48 -3.89 15.85 -28.30
N LEU A 49 -2.74 15.46 -27.71
CA LEU A 49 -1.57 15.01 -28.45
C LEU A 49 -1.78 13.55 -28.93
N GLU A 50 -1.72 13.34 -30.24
CA GLU A 50 -1.91 12.03 -30.87
C GLU A 50 -0.58 11.29 -31.09
N TYR A 51 0.50 12.05 -31.31
CA TYR A 51 1.82 11.49 -31.60
C TYR A 51 2.92 12.51 -31.37
N ILE A 52 4.08 12.06 -30.89
CA ILE A 52 5.29 12.87 -30.78
C ILE A 52 6.49 12.09 -31.33
N SER A 53 7.22 12.72 -32.26
CA SER A 53 8.45 12.17 -32.81
C SER A 53 9.67 12.53 -31.95
N SER A 54 10.84 11.99 -32.32
CA SER A 54 12.12 12.38 -31.70
C SER A 54 12.44 13.87 -31.86
N ALA A 55 11.95 14.52 -32.92
CA ALA A 55 12.09 15.97 -33.09
C ALA A 55 11.23 16.73 -32.07
N GLY A 56 9.97 16.33 -31.88
CA GLY A 56 9.09 16.89 -30.85
C GLY A 56 9.63 16.68 -29.43
N LEU A 57 10.13 15.47 -29.13
CA LEU A 57 10.75 15.18 -27.83
C LEU A 57 11.96 16.10 -27.55
N ARG A 58 12.77 16.42 -28.57
CA ARG A 58 13.90 17.38 -28.41
C ARG A 58 13.42 18.78 -28.08
N VAL A 59 12.26 19.19 -28.59
CA VAL A 59 11.66 20.49 -28.24
C VAL A 59 11.38 20.53 -26.73
N LEU A 60 10.69 19.51 -26.19
CA LEU A 60 10.42 19.44 -24.76
C LEU A 60 11.71 19.38 -23.91
N LEU A 61 12.71 18.62 -24.38
CA LEU A 61 14.02 18.54 -23.71
C LEU A 61 14.74 19.88 -23.67
N LYS A 62 14.62 20.73 -24.71
CA LYS A 62 15.16 22.07 -24.73
C LYS A 62 14.59 22.91 -23.60
N PHE A 63 13.28 22.93 -23.45
CA PHE A 63 12.61 23.68 -22.38
C PHE A 63 12.94 23.11 -20.99
N ARG A 64 12.99 21.79 -20.83
CA ARG A 64 13.50 21.18 -19.57
C ARG A 64 14.88 21.71 -19.20
N LYS A 65 15.81 21.81 -20.17
CA LYS A 65 17.17 22.36 -19.94
C LYS A 65 17.13 23.84 -19.59
N GLN A 66 16.26 24.60 -20.23
CA GLN A 66 16.09 26.04 -19.98
C GLN A 66 15.60 26.30 -18.55
N PHE A 67 14.66 25.50 -18.03
CA PHE A 67 14.11 25.64 -16.68
C PHE A 67 14.97 24.96 -15.61
N GLY A 68 15.94 24.13 -15.98
CA GLY A 68 16.85 23.44 -15.05
C GLY A 68 16.19 22.41 -14.13
N LYS A 69 14.97 21.96 -14.44
CA LYS A 69 14.19 20.97 -13.67
C LYS A 69 13.31 20.15 -14.60
N ASN A 70 12.83 19.00 -14.10
CA ASN A 70 11.84 18.22 -14.82
C ASN A 70 10.53 19.01 -14.94
N LEU A 71 9.98 19.05 -16.15
CA LEU A 71 8.70 19.71 -16.45
C LEU A 71 7.59 18.67 -16.48
N ASP A 72 6.40 19.07 -16.06
CA ASP A 72 5.23 18.22 -16.09
C ASP A 72 4.65 18.12 -17.51
N VAL A 73 4.36 16.89 -17.95
CA VAL A 73 3.59 16.55 -19.15
C VAL A 73 2.39 15.75 -18.71
N LEU A 74 1.21 16.37 -18.71
CA LEU A 74 -0.01 15.84 -18.17
C LEU A 74 -0.91 15.25 -19.26
N ASN A 75 -1.80 14.36 -18.87
CA ASN A 75 -2.89 13.82 -19.71
C ASN A 75 -2.44 13.08 -20.98
N ALA A 76 -1.21 12.56 -21.02
CA ALA A 76 -0.74 11.78 -22.17
C ALA A 76 -1.61 10.54 -22.38
N SER A 77 -2.09 10.31 -23.63
CA SER A 77 -2.73 9.04 -23.98
C SER A 77 -1.77 7.87 -23.73
N SER A 78 -2.28 6.65 -23.64
CA SER A 78 -1.42 5.46 -23.43
C SER A 78 -0.36 5.34 -24.55
N ASP A 79 -0.72 5.62 -25.80
CA ASP A 79 0.19 5.54 -26.94
C ASP A 79 1.29 6.61 -26.85
N VAL A 80 0.92 7.83 -26.53
CA VAL A 80 1.86 8.94 -26.35
C VAL A 80 2.77 8.67 -25.14
N TYR A 81 2.22 8.19 -24.04
CA TYR A 81 3.01 7.84 -22.86
C TYR A 81 4.04 6.74 -23.17
N ASN A 82 3.64 5.71 -23.90
CA ASN A 82 4.56 4.64 -24.33
C ASN A 82 5.74 5.19 -25.15
N ILE A 83 5.51 6.21 -25.99
CA ILE A 83 6.61 6.87 -26.72
C ILE A 83 7.61 7.51 -25.75
N PHE A 84 7.11 8.23 -24.73
CA PHE A 84 7.98 8.80 -23.69
C PHE A 84 8.74 7.72 -22.91
N GLU A 85 8.08 6.63 -22.58
CA GLU A 85 8.65 5.55 -21.78
C GLU A 85 9.76 4.80 -22.54
N VAL A 86 9.49 4.31 -23.77
CA VAL A 86 10.49 3.56 -24.56
C VAL A 86 11.66 4.42 -25.02
N THR A 87 11.50 5.74 -25.03
CA THR A 87 12.59 6.69 -25.36
C THR A 87 13.34 7.20 -24.14
N GLY A 88 12.99 6.76 -22.91
CA GLY A 88 13.60 7.20 -21.66
C GLY A 88 13.23 8.62 -21.22
N PHE A 89 12.25 9.25 -21.85
CA PHE A 89 11.86 10.61 -21.51
C PHE A 89 11.05 10.71 -20.23
N THR A 90 10.48 9.63 -19.74
CA THR A 90 9.83 9.58 -18.42
C THR A 90 10.81 9.79 -17.25
N GLU A 91 12.12 9.58 -17.47
CA GLU A 91 13.18 9.91 -16.50
C GLU A 91 13.59 11.40 -16.55
N LEU A 92 13.34 12.05 -17.67
CA LEU A 92 13.73 13.44 -17.95
C LEU A 92 12.57 14.42 -17.72
N LEU A 93 11.33 13.97 -17.82
CA LEU A 93 10.10 14.75 -17.69
C LEU A 93 9.14 14.02 -16.75
N ASN A 94 8.33 14.76 -16.03
CA ASN A 94 7.28 14.18 -15.19
C ASN A 94 6.04 13.85 -16.05
N VAL A 95 6.12 12.78 -16.84
CA VAL A 95 5.03 12.41 -17.74
C VAL A 95 3.96 11.64 -16.99
N ARG A 96 2.70 12.10 -17.08
CA ARG A 96 1.55 11.47 -16.46
C ARG A 96 0.54 11.05 -17.52
N LYS A 97 0.09 9.79 -17.44
CA LYS A 97 -0.99 9.28 -18.31
C LYS A 97 -2.31 9.99 -18.01
N ARG A 98 -3.12 10.14 -19.04
CA ARG A 98 -4.53 10.51 -18.88
C ARG A 98 -5.25 9.38 -18.14
N LEU A 99 -5.88 9.72 -17.03
CA LEU A 99 -6.69 8.75 -16.31
C LEU A 99 -7.97 8.45 -17.10
N ARG A 100 -8.30 7.17 -17.15
CA ARG A 100 -9.62 6.74 -17.61
C ARG A 100 -10.64 7.15 -16.55
N GLU A 101 -11.67 7.87 -16.96
CA GLU A 101 -12.81 8.18 -16.10
C GLU A 101 -13.84 7.07 -16.22
N ILE A 102 -14.36 6.63 -15.08
CA ILE A 102 -15.41 5.61 -14.99
C ILE A 102 -16.56 6.11 -14.12
N SER A 103 -17.79 5.75 -14.47
CA SER A 103 -18.96 5.94 -13.60
C SER A 103 -19.16 4.72 -12.73
N LEU A 104 -19.52 4.93 -11.48
CA LEU A 104 -19.90 3.88 -10.54
C LEU A 104 -21.43 3.65 -10.50
N ASP A 105 -22.19 4.38 -11.33
CA ASP A 105 -23.64 4.24 -11.38
C ASP A 105 -24.07 2.83 -11.77
N GLY A 106 -24.88 2.20 -10.91
CA GLY A 106 -25.34 0.84 -11.09
C GLY A 106 -24.34 -0.25 -10.78
N CYS A 107 -23.10 0.06 -10.39
CA CYS A 107 -22.11 -0.93 -9.99
C CYS A 107 -22.45 -1.55 -8.64
N GLU A 108 -22.34 -2.88 -8.55
CA GLU A 108 -22.53 -3.64 -7.31
C GLU A 108 -21.35 -3.39 -6.35
N ILE A 109 -21.64 -3.05 -5.09
CA ILE A 109 -20.62 -3.04 -4.02
C ILE A 109 -20.42 -4.48 -3.55
N ILE A 110 -19.22 -5.01 -3.74
CA ILE A 110 -18.86 -6.38 -3.37
C ILE A 110 -17.94 -6.47 -2.16
N GLY A 111 -17.42 -5.34 -1.70
CA GLY A 111 -16.53 -5.28 -0.55
C GLY A 111 -16.20 -3.86 -0.12
N GLY A 112 -15.47 -3.74 0.96
CA GLY A 112 -15.00 -2.44 1.44
C GLY A 112 -14.55 -2.50 2.89
N GLY A 113 -13.83 -1.46 3.28
CA GLY A 113 -13.29 -1.28 4.63
C GLY A 113 -13.30 0.18 5.05
N GLY A 114 -12.45 0.52 6.02
CA GLY A 114 -12.37 1.89 6.53
C GLY A 114 -11.80 2.91 5.53
N PHE A 115 -11.19 2.46 4.43
CA PHE A 115 -10.34 3.29 3.58
C PHE A 115 -10.64 3.14 2.08
N SER A 116 -11.45 2.17 1.70
CA SER A 116 -11.84 1.93 0.31
C SER A 116 -13.17 1.20 0.22
N THR A 117 -13.81 1.33 -0.96
CA THR A 117 -14.99 0.55 -1.36
C THR A 117 -14.66 -0.17 -2.64
N VAL A 118 -15.08 -1.43 -2.76
CA VAL A 118 -14.82 -2.26 -3.93
C VAL A 118 -16.12 -2.46 -4.69
N TYR A 119 -16.09 -2.09 -5.96
CA TYR A 119 -17.21 -2.20 -6.89
C TYR A 119 -16.89 -3.21 -7.99
N ARG A 120 -17.88 -3.99 -8.40
CA ARG A 120 -17.79 -4.81 -9.61
C ARG A 120 -18.04 -3.93 -10.83
N LEU A 121 -17.07 -3.84 -11.75
CA LEU A 121 -17.22 -3.11 -13.01
C LEU A 121 -17.86 -3.99 -14.09
N ASP A 122 -17.42 -5.23 -14.19
CA ASP A 122 -17.89 -6.25 -15.12
C ASP A 122 -17.59 -7.66 -14.56
N PRO A 123 -17.88 -8.76 -15.29
CA PRO A 123 -17.61 -10.12 -14.80
C PRO A 123 -16.14 -10.43 -14.49
N GLU A 124 -15.20 -9.70 -15.11
CA GLU A 124 -13.76 -9.98 -15.04
C GLU A 124 -12.99 -8.94 -14.25
N THR A 125 -13.60 -7.77 -13.95
CA THR A 125 -12.89 -6.66 -13.30
C THR A 125 -13.66 -6.03 -12.15
N ILE A 126 -12.88 -5.57 -11.17
CA ILE A 126 -13.34 -4.76 -10.03
C ILE A 126 -12.58 -3.45 -9.97
N VAL A 127 -13.13 -2.46 -9.27
CA VAL A 127 -12.41 -1.25 -8.90
C VAL A 127 -12.43 -1.05 -7.38
N LYS A 128 -11.26 -0.91 -6.80
CA LYS A 128 -11.06 -0.47 -5.40
C LYS A 128 -10.96 1.05 -5.39
N VAL A 129 -12.01 1.73 -4.96
CA VAL A 129 -12.09 3.19 -4.88
C VAL A 129 -11.64 3.65 -3.51
N PHE A 130 -10.65 4.54 -3.46
CA PHE A 130 -10.11 5.08 -2.21
C PHE A 130 -11.07 6.14 -1.63
N THR A 131 -11.45 5.98 -0.37
CA THR A 131 -12.44 6.82 0.30
C THR A 131 -11.85 7.82 1.30
N ARG A 132 -10.54 7.74 1.56
CA ARG A 132 -9.85 8.72 2.42
C ARG A 132 -9.78 10.09 1.73
N PRO A 133 -10.04 11.20 2.45
CA PRO A 133 -9.91 12.54 1.88
C PRO A 133 -8.51 12.87 1.35
N GLU A 134 -7.48 12.26 1.95
CA GLU A 134 -6.07 12.42 1.58
C GLU A 134 -5.62 11.47 0.46
N ALA A 135 -6.53 10.68 -0.12
CA ALA A 135 -6.20 9.80 -1.23
C ALA A 135 -5.75 10.60 -2.46
N THR A 136 -4.55 10.33 -2.94
CA THR A 136 -3.94 11.02 -4.07
C THR A 136 -3.71 10.09 -5.25
N LEU A 137 -3.58 10.66 -6.44
CA LEU A 137 -3.14 9.91 -7.62
C LEU A 137 -1.81 9.20 -7.37
N ALA A 138 -0.85 9.88 -6.73
CA ALA A 138 0.45 9.29 -6.41
C ALA A 138 0.33 8.07 -5.47
N GLY A 139 -0.61 8.10 -4.52
CA GLY A 139 -0.91 6.95 -3.65
C GLY A 139 -1.49 5.78 -4.44
N ALA A 140 -2.46 6.03 -5.31
CA ALA A 140 -3.06 4.99 -6.14
C ALA A 140 -2.05 4.36 -7.13
N GLU A 141 -1.18 5.17 -7.73
CA GLU A 141 -0.10 4.68 -8.59
C GLU A 141 0.94 3.87 -7.81
N LYS A 142 1.26 4.28 -6.58
CA LYS A 142 2.13 3.50 -5.70
C LYS A 142 1.54 2.12 -5.43
N ASP A 143 0.25 2.03 -5.09
CA ASP A 143 -0.43 0.75 -4.85
C ASP A 143 -0.42 -0.14 -6.10
N ARG A 144 -0.61 0.45 -7.29
CA ARG A 144 -0.53 -0.26 -8.56
C ARG A 144 0.88 -0.83 -8.81
N ILE A 145 1.92 -0.01 -8.57
CA ILE A 145 3.31 -0.44 -8.73
C ILE A 145 3.63 -1.58 -7.77
N ILE A 146 3.23 -1.46 -6.49
CA ILE A 146 3.44 -2.51 -5.49
C ILE A 146 2.78 -3.82 -5.95
N SER A 147 1.49 -3.78 -6.33
CA SER A 147 0.76 -4.97 -6.79
C SER A 147 1.42 -5.64 -7.99
N ARG A 148 1.90 -4.85 -8.96
CA ARG A 148 2.62 -5.36 -10.13
C ARG A 148 3.94 -6.04 -9.75
N GLU A 149 4.75 -5.39 -8.93
CA GLU A 149 6.06 -5.94 -8.53
C GLU A 149 5.90 -7.21 -7.70
N VAL A 150 4.92 -7.26 -6.81
CA VAL A 150 4.57 -8.46 -6.03
C VAL A 150 4.23 -9.64 -6.96
N PHE A 151 3.39 -9.39 -7.97
CA PHE A 151 3.02 -10.39 -8.98
C PHE A 151 4.23 -10.87 -9.79
N LEU A 152 5.11 -9.97 -10.23
CA LEU A 152 6.29 -10.30 -11.02
C LEU A 152 7.33 -11.13 -10.24
N HIS A 153 7.27 -11.15 -8.91
CA HIS A 153 8.12 -11.97 -8.03
C HIS A 153 7.43 -13.28 -7.58
N ASP A 154 6.48 -13.78 -8.38
CA ASP A 154 5.77 -15.04 -8.14
C ASP A 154 5.00 -15.10 -6.82
N ILE A 155 4.70 -13.98 -6.18
CA ILE A 155 3.78 -13.93 -5.05
C ILE A 155 2.36 -13.92 -5.62
N PRO A 156 1.51 -14.89 -5.26
CA PRO A 156 0.15 -14.95 -5.77
C PRO A 156 -0.67 -13.77 -5.23
N THR A 157 -0.93 -12.81 -6.09
CA THR A 157 -1.73 -11.61 -5.78
C THR A 157 -2.63 -11.22 -6.95
N ALA A 158 -3.70 -10.47 -6.67
CA ALA A 158 -4.58 -9.95 -7.71
C ALA A 158 -3.84 -9.00 -8.65
N ILE A 159 -4.06 -9.15 -9.95
CA ILE A 159 -3.42 -8.31 -10.98
C ILE A 159 -4.05 -6.91 -10.95
N ALA A 160 -3.23 -5.90 -10.68
CA ALA A 160 -3.62 -4.51 -10.80
C ALA A 160 -3.41 -4.00 -12.23
N TYR A 161 -4.49 -3.57 -12.89
CA TYR A 161 -4.46 -3.14 -14.28
C TYR A 161 -4.15 -1.66 -14.43
N ASP A 162 -5.00 -0.78 -13.88
CA ASP A 162 -4.99 0.64 -14.20
C ASP A 162 -5.50 1.49 -13.03
N VAL A 163 -4.92 2.68 -12.88
CA VAL A 163 -5.47 3.71 -11.99
C VAL A 163 -6.50 4.51 -12.78
N VAL A 164 -7.66 4.71 -12.19
CA VAL A 164 -8.79 5.40 -12.80
C VAL A 164 -9.30 6.53 -11.92
N LYS A 165 -10.02 7.46 -12.53
CA LYS A 165 -10.85 8.43 -11.82
C LYS A 165 -12.28 7.88 -11.78
N ALA A 166 -12.76 7.57 -10.60
CA ALA A 166 -14.10 7.08 -10.33
C ALA A 166 -14.89 8.21 -9.67
N ASP A 167 -15.71 8.90 -10.44
CA ASP A 167 -16.37 10.18 -10.09
C ASP A 167 -15.31 11.22 -9.66
N ASP A 168 -15.33 11.67 -8.39
CA ASP A 168 -14.37 12.63 -7.82
C ASP A 168 -13.16 11.98 -7.12
N LYS A 169 -13.06 10.62 -7.15
CA LYS A 169 -12.07 9.83 -6.42
C LYS A 169 -11.14 9.07 -7.35
N TYR A 170 -10.02 8.63 -6.79
CA TYR A 170 -9.13 7.69 -7.46
C TYR A 170 -9.53 6.26 -7.13
N GLY A 171 -9.41 5.38 -8.12
CA GLY A 171 -9.61 3.95 -7.97
C GLY A 171 -8.50 3.16 -8.65
N LEU A 172 -8.31 1.92 -8.22
CA LEU A 172 -7.41 0.97 -8.84
C LEU A 172 -8.22 -0.22 -9.33
N VAL A 173 -8.13 -0.49 -10.63
CA VAL A 173 -8.82 -1.61 -11.29
C VAL A 173 -7.99 -2.87 -11.14
N TYR A 174 -8.63 -3.94 -10.67
CA TYR A 174 -8.05 -5.26 -10.50
C TYR A 174 -8.83 -6.31 -11.29
N GLU A 175 -8.19 -7.45 -11.53
CA GLU A 175 -8.92 -8.65 -11.93
C GLU A 175 -9.96 -9.04 -10.87
N MET A 176 -11.08 -9.57 -11.33
CA MET A 176 -12.07 -10.17 -10.45
C MET A 176 -11.64 -11.60 -10.10
N ILE A 177 -11.39 -11.87 -8.82
CA ILE A 177 -11.16 -13.22 -8.33
C ILE A 177 -12.51 -13.77 -7.86
N ASP A 178 -13.08 -14.69 -8.62
CA ASP A 178 -14.34 -15.35 -8.25
C ASP A 178 -14.08 -16.45 -7.21
N ALA A 179 -13.83 -16.04 -5.99
CA ALA A 179 -13.50 -16.92 -4.87
C ALA A 179 -13.90 -16.28 -3.54
N ASP A 180 -14.05 -17.11 -2.51
CA ASP A 180 -14.21 -16.63 -1.14
C ASP A 180 -12.86 -16.34 -0.49
N THR A 181 -12.88 -15.46 0.52
CA THR A 181 -11.72 -15.30 1.41
C THR A 181 -11.53 -16.54 2.28
N VAL A 182 -10.33 -16.72 2.84
CA VAL A 182 -10.07 -17.79 3.82
C VAL A 182 -11.08 -17.73 4.97
N SER A 183 -11.41 -16.54 5.48
CA SER A 183 -12.42 -16.41 6.54
C SER A 183 -13.82 -16.79 6.06
N GLY A 184 -14.19 -16.44 4.84
CA GLY A 184 -15.46 -16.83 4.24
C GLY A 184 -15.56 -18.35 4.05
N THR A 185 -14.48 -18.95 3.57
CA THR A 185 -14.38 -20.41 3.37
C THR A 185 -14.46 -21.17 4.69
N ILE A 186 -13.71 -20.77 5.73
CA ILE A 186 -13.75 -21.43 7.04
C ILE A 186 -15.13 -21.33 7.68
N ARG A 187 -15.85 -20.20 7.53
CA ARG A 187 -17.22 -20.08 8.03
C ARG A 187 -18.19 -21.08 7.38
N LYS A 188 -18.04 -21.34 6.09
CA LYS A 188 -18.88 -22.27 5.33
C LYS A 188 -18.42 -23.73 5.51
N HIS A 189 -17.12 -23.92 5.69
CA HIS A 189 -16.41 -25.19 5.73
C HIS A 189 -15.40 -25.21 6.89
N PRO A 190 -15.86 -25.32 8.17
CA PRO A 190 -14.99 -25.31 9.35
C PRO A 190 -13.95 -26.46 9.35
N GLU A 191 -14.25 -27.56 8.68
CA GLU A 191 -13.36 -28.72 8.50
C GLU A 191 -12.08 -28.36 7.72
N ARG A 192 -12.06 -27.26 6.95
CA ARG A 192 -10.90 -26.80 6.19
C ARG A 192 -9.95 -25.90 7.00
N LEU A 193 -10.24 -25.65 8.28
CA LEU A 193 -9.44 -24.74 9.11
C LEU A 193 -7.96 -25.13 9.15
N GLU A 194 -7.65 -26.40 9.41
CA GLU A 194 -6.28 -26.89 9.47
C GLU A 194 -5.56 -26.74 8.12
N GLU A 195 -6.18 -27.23 7.04
CA GLU A 195 -5.65 -27.14 5.69
C GLU A 195 -5.30 -25.70 5.32
N LEU A 196 -6.25 -24.79 5.50
CA LEU A 196 -6.08 -23.38 5.12
C LEU A 196 -5.07 -22.66 6.02
N SER A 197 -5.00 -22.98 7.31
CA SER A 197 -3.99 -22.43 8.21
C SER A 197 -2.57 -22.86 7.82
N LEU A 198 -2.37 -24.12 7.43
CA LEU A 198 -1.09 -24.62 6.91
C LEU A 198 -0.70 -23.94 5.61
N LYS A 199 -1.66 -23.76 4.67
CA LYS A 199 -1.42 -23.04 3.41
C LYS A 199 -1.05 -21.57 3.68
N MET A 200 -1.73 -20.90 4.63
CA MET A 200 -1.39 -19.53 5.05
C MET A 200 0.03 -19.44 5.63
N ALA A 201 0.44 -20.38 6.48
CA ALA A 201 1.79 -20.41 7.03
C ALA A 201 2.86 -20.52 5.93
N ARG A 202 2.62 -21.38 4.93
CA ARG A 202 3.52 -21.53 3.78
C ARG A 202 3.55 -20.28 2.90
N LEU A 203 2.41 -19.65 2.66
CA LEU A 203 2.33 -18.37 1.95
C LEU A 203 3.12 -17.31 2.71
N MET A 204 2.91 -17.13 4.02
CA MET A 204 3.66 -16.19 4.85
C MET A 204 5.18 -16.45 4.76
N LYS A 205 5.61 -17.71 4.82
CA LYS A 205 7.01 -18.05 4.66
C LYS A 205 7.56 -17.71 3.28
N LYS A 206 6.77 -17.91 2.22
CA LYS A 206 7.13 -17.51 0.86
C LYS A 206 7.33 -16.00 0.79
N LEU A 207 6.45 -15.18 1.35
CA LEU A 207 6.60 -13.73 1.41
C LEU A 207 7.94 -13.34 2.05
N HIS A 208 8.25 -13.91 3.20
CA HIS A 208 9.42 -13.59 4.00
C HIS A 208 10.76 -14.14 3.44
N THR A 209 10.71 -15.01 2.45
CA THR A 209 11.88 -15.54 1.74
C THR A 209 12.03 -14.99 0.32
N THR A 210 11.04 -14.23 -0.18
CA THR A 210 11.14 -13.55 -1.47
C THR A 210 11.90 -12.25 -1.29
N GLU A 211 13.05 -12.13 -1.93
CA GLU A 211 13.90 -10.94 -1.91
C GLU A 211 13.60 -10.02 -3.08
N PHE A 212 13.66 -8.71 -2.81
CA PHE A 212 13.48 -7.65 -3.79
C PHE A 212 14.73 -6.77 -3.87
N GLU A 213 14.87 -6.02 -4.96
CA GLU A 213 15.92 -5.02 -5.04
C GLU A 213 15.69 -3.91 -4.00
N THR A 214 16.77 -3.41 -3.43
CA THR A 214 16.71 -2.31 -2.45
C THR A 214 16.05 -1.08 -3.07
N GLY A 215 15.02 -0.56 -2.41
CA GLY A 215 14.28 0.61 -2.87
C GLY A 215 13.10 0.32 -3.79
N THR A 216 12.82 -0.94 -4.14
CA THR A 216 11.60 -1.33 -4.87
C THR A 216 10.34 -0.92 -4.11
N PHE A 217 10.34 -1.13 -2.79
CA PHE A 217 9.26 -0.71 -1.88
C PHE A 217 9.81 0.08 -0.70
N PRO A 218 8.94 0.83 0.02
CA PRO A 218 9.32 1.44 1.29
C PRO A 218 9.76 0.39 2.30
N ASP A 219 10.73 0.74 3.14
CA ASP A 219 11.07 -0.06 4.32
C ASP A 219 9.97 0.10 5.37
N VAL A 220 9.35 -1.00 5.79
CA VAL A 220 8.23 -0.99 6.74
C VAL A 220 8.67 -0.47 8.12
N ARG A 221 9.93 -0.61 8.48
CA ARG A 221 10.48 -0.03 9.70
C ARG A 221 10.35 1.50 9.74
N ASP A 222 10.51 2.16 8.59
CA ASP A 222 10.32 3.62 8.49
C ASP A 222 8.85 4.02 8.68
N LYS A 223 7.90 3.16 8.26
CA LYS A 223 6.46 3.32 8.55
C LYS A 223 6.22 3.33 10.07
N PHE A 224 6.79 2.38 10.81
CA PHE A 224 6.66 2.34 12.28
C PHE A 224 7.33 3.53 12.96
N SER A 225 8.47 4.00 12.47
CA SER A 225 9.12 5.22 12.98
C SER A 225 8.26 6.47 12.76
N MET A 226 7.61 6.60 11.61
CA MET A 226 6.67 7.69 11.34
C MET A 226 5.44 7.59 12.24
N MET A 227 4.93 6.40 12.46
CA MET A 227 3.80 6.13 13.35
C MET A 227 4.13 6.54 14.80
N VAL A 228 5.28 6.14 15.34
CA VAL A 228 5.72 6.53 16.71
C VAL A 228 5.87 8.05 16.81
N ARG A 229 6.38 8.71 15.77
CA ARG A 229 6.41 10.17 15.68
C ARG A 229 5.00 10.77 15.76
N GLY A 230 4.04 10.25 14.97
CA GLY A 230 2.66 10.71 15.01
C GLY A 230 2.00 10.55 16.38
N VAL A 231 2.24 9.42 17.07
CA VAL A 231 1.77 9.20 18.44
C VAL A 231 2.33 10.24 19.42
N TYR A 232 3.61 10.60 19.27
CA TYR A 232 4.26 11.63 20.07
C TYR A 232 3.71 13.04 19.75
N GLU A 233 3.59 13.40 18.49
CA GLU A 233 3.06 14.71 18.05
C GLU A 233 1.61 14.94 18.49
N ASN A 234 0.81 13.87 18.61
CA ASN A 234 -0.53 13.91 19.17
C ASN A 234 -0.55 13.97 20.72
N GLY A 235 0.61 13.97 21.37
CA GLY A 235 0.72 14.04 22.82
C GLY A 235 0.23 12.78 23.55
N PHE A 236 0.29 11.61 22.91
CA PHE A 236 -0.11 10.34 23.52
C PHE A 236 1.02 9.70 24.33
N ILE A 237 2.27 10.02 23.99
CA ILE A 237 3.48 9.59 24.68
C ILE A 237 4.43 10.77 24.87
N THR A 238 5.32 10.66 25.84
CA THR A 238 6.39 11.63 26.13
C THR A 238 7.60 11.43 25.21
N ALA A 239 8.57 12.36 25.25
CA ALA A 239 9.81 12.24 24.49
C ALA A 239 10.66 11.03 24.94
N ASP A 240 10.72 10.75 26.26
CA ASP A 240 11.43 9.59 26.79
C ASP A 240 10.78 8.27 26.35
N GLU A 241 9.45 8.21 26.38
CA GLU A 241 8.67 7.07 25.90
C GLU A 241 8.87 6.86 24.39
N LYS A 242 8.89 7.93 23.60
CA LYS A 242 9.23 7.86 22.17
C LYS A 242 10.62 7.26 21.96
N ALA A 243 11.63 7.71 22.72
CA ALA A 243 12.99 7.19 22.61
C ALA A 243 13.09 5.68 22.94
N ILE A 244 12.22 5.15 23.79
CA ILE A 244 12.12 3.71 24.05
C ILE A 244 11.61 2.98 22.80
N ALA A 245 10.51 3.45 22.21
CA ALA A 245 9.93 2.84 21.02
C ALA A 245 10.91 2.91 19.81
N ASP A 246 11.57 4.05 19.62
CA ASP A 246 12.57 4.23 18.56
C ASP A 246 13.73 3.21 18.72
N ARG A 247 14.25 3.01 19.94
CA ARG A 247 15.31 2.00 20.19
C ARG A 247 14.87 0.59 19.84
N VAL A 248 13.61 0.23 20.11
CA VAL A 248 13.08 -1.10 19.75
C VAL A 248 13.00 -1.25 18.25
N ILE A 249 12.50 -0.22 17.54
CA ILE A 249 12.43 -0.21 16.08
C ILE A 249 13.83 -0.30 15.47
N ASP A 250 14.80 0.45 15.98
CA ASP A 250 16.18 0.47 15.48
C ASP A 250 16.91 -0.87 15.60
N ARG A 251 16.49 -1.71 16.53
CA ARG A 251 17.02 -3.07 16.68
C ARG A 251 16.45 -4.07 15.68
N ILE A 252 15.37 -3.76 14.97
CA ILE A 252 14.85 -4.59 13.88
C ILE A 252 15.77 -4.42 12.67
N PRO A 253 16.46 -5.47 12.19
CA PRO A 253 17.34 -5.36 11.03
C PRO A 253 16.56 -4.94 9.78
N ARG A 254 17.17 -4.14 8.92
CA ARG A 254 16.64 -3.89 7.58
C ARG A 254 16.79 -5.15 6.74
N ARG A 255 15.78 -5.50 6.01
CA ARG A 255 15.75 -6.64 5.08
C ARG A 255 15.02 -6.26 3.81
N ASN A 256 15.42 -6.88 2.71
CA ASN A 256 14.79 -6.72 1.41
C ASN A 256 13.74 -7.80 1.13
N THR A 257 13.20 -8.44 2.17
CA THR A 257 12.13 -9.43 2.06
C THR A 257 10.77 -8.77 2.17
N PHE A 258 9.77 -9.34 1.49
CA PHE A 258 8.44 -8.78 1.45
C PHE A 258 7.68 -8.97 2.76
N VAL A 259 7.03 -7.91 3.24
CA VAL A 259 6.17 -7.88 4.42
C VAL A 259 4.85 -7.22 4.04
N HIS A 260 3.75 -7.93 4.25
CA HIS A 260 2.40 -7.44 3.89
C HIS A 260 1.84 -6.44 4.91
N THR A 261 2.15 -6.61 6.17
CA THR A 261 1.71 -5.83 7.35
C THR A 261 0.25 -5.98 7.78
N ASP A 262 -0.59 -6.57 6.94
CA ASP A 262 -2.01 -6.83 7.23
C ASP A 262 -2.41 -8.25 6.79
N PHE A 263 -1.55 -9.24 7.11
CA PHE A 263 -1.74 -10.63 6.72
C PHE A 263 -2.76 -11.31 7.63
N HIS A 264 -3.97 -11.47 7.13
CA HIS A 264 -5.09 -12.09 7.85
C HIS A 264 -6.09 -12.79 6.91
N PRO A 265 -7.02 -13.65 7.43
CA PRO A 265 -7.87 -14.51 6.62
C PRO A 265 -8.82 -13.80 5.65
N LYS A 266 -9.09 -12.50 5.82
CA LYS A 266 -9.92 -11.71 4.88
C LYS A 266 -9.12 -11.11 3.73
N ASN A 267 -7.80 -11.01 3.86
CA ASN A 267 -6.93 -10.49 2.81
C ASN A 267 -6.32 -11.62 1.96
N ILE A 268 -6.87 -12.83 2.06
CA ILE A 268 -6.42 -13.99 1.30
C ILE A 268 -7.64 -14.70 0.72
N MET A 269 -7.68 -14.82 -0.61
CA MET A 269 -8.71 -15.53 -1.37
C MET A 269 -8.33 -16.99 -1.56
N VAL A 270 -9.32 -17.89 -1.64
CA VAL A 270 -9.14 -19.33 -1.87
C VAL A 270 -9.58 -19.68 -3.28
N SER A 271 -8.64 -19.71 -4.21
CA SER A 271 -8.92 -20.03 -5.63
C SER A 271 -8.46 -21.45 -5.96
N GLY A 272 -9.40 -22.39 -6.02
CA GLY A 272 -9.07 -23.81 -6.18
C GLY A 272 -8.19 -24.31 -5.02
N ASP A 273 -6.98 -24.76 -5.35
CA ASP A 273 -5.99 -25.21 -4.38
C ASP A 273 -5.03 -24.11 -3.91
N ASP A 274 -5.07 -22.93 -4.53
CA ASP A 274 -4.15 -21.84 -4.29
C ASP A 274 -4.75 -20.77 -3.36
N LEU A 275 -3.86 -20.05 -2.69
CA LEU A 275 -4.18 -18.84 -1.93
C LEU A 275 -3.68 -17.63 -2.71
N ILE A 276 -4.55 -16.62 -2.88
CA ILE A 276 -4.24 -15.37 -3.56
C ILE A 276 -4.32 -14.22 -2.54
N LEU A 277 -3.21 -13.51 -2.38
CA LEU A 277 -3.11 -12.37 -1.50
C LEU A 277 -3.78 -11.14 -2.13
N ILE A 278 -4.56 -10.41 -1.36
CA ILE A 278 -5.17 -9.16 -1.79
C ILE A 278 -4.80 -8.02 -0.83
N ASP A 279 -5.01 -6.79 -1.28
CA ASP A 279 -4.76 -5.57 -0.48
C ASP A 279 -3.28 -5.36 -0.09
N VAL A 280 -2.39 -5.44 -1.08
CA VAL A 280 -0.94 -5.32 -0.89
C VAL A 280 -0.42 -3.87 -0.85
N GLY A 281 -1.29 -2.85 -0.94
CA GLY A 281 -0.90 -1.44 -1.06
C GLY A 281 -0.10 -0.88 0.13
N ASP A 282 -0.30 -1.42 1.33
CA ASP A 282 0.42 -1.05 2.55
C ASP A 282 1.69 -1.88 2.80
N ALA A 283 1.98 -2.84 1.91
CA ALA A 283 3.14 -3.70 2.00
C ALA A 283 4.47 -2.97 1.76
N GLY A 284 5.55 -3.59 2.16
CA GLY A 284 6.90 -3.05 1.97
C GLY A 284 7.99 -4.09 2.19
N LEU A 285 9.23 -3.60 2.29
CA LEU A 285 10.37 -4.45 2.63
C LEU A 285 10.65 -4.39 4.13
N GLY A 286 11.01 -5.51 4.72
CA GLY A 286 11.34 -5.52 6.14
C GLY A 286 11.67 -6.89 6.70
N HIS A 287 11.99 -6.90 7.97
CA HIS A 287 12.24 -8.12 8.72
C HIS A 287 10.91 -8.85 9.01
N PRO A 288 10.83 -10.18 8.85
CA PRO A 288 9.63 -10.97 9.11
C PRO A 288 8.96 -10.77 10.47
N ILE A 289 9.72 -10.35 11.50
CA ILE A 289 9.15 -10.06 12.82
C ILE A 289 8.02 -9.02 12.75
N ILE A 290 8.07 -8.10 11.78
CA ILE A 290 7.03 -7.07 11.59
C ILE A 290 5.71 -7.71 11.16
N GLU A 291 5.73 -8.64 10.22
CA GLU A 291 4.51 -9.39 9.85
C GLU A 291 4.00 -10.24 10.99
N LEU A 292 4.91 -10.96 11.66
CA LEU A 292 4.54 -11.84 12.77
C LEU A 292 3.90 -11.07 13.91
N MET A 293 4.39 -9.86 14.28
CA MET A 293 3.79 -9.05 15.33
C MET A 293 2.41 -8.49 14.93
N CYS A 294 2.24 -8.08 13.66
CA CYS A 294 0.96 -7.64 13.13
C CYS A 294 -0.06 -8.79 13.13
N SER A 295 0.31 -9.94 12.57
CA SER A 295 -0.54 -11.13 12.55
C SER A 295 -0.88 -11.62 13.95
N TYR A 296 0.08 -11.71 14.87
CA TYR A 296 -0.20 -12.07 16.27
C TYR A 296 -1.23 -11.12 16.91
N SER A 297 -1.08 -9.83 16.66
CA SER A 297 -2.02 -8.83 17.17
C SER A 297 -3.44 -9.07 16.66
N LEU A 298 -3.59 -9.42 15.39
CA LEU A 298 -4.90 -9.68 14.76
C LEU A 298 -5.50 -11.03 15.18
N PHE A 299 -4.69 -12.10 15.17
CA PHE A 299 -5.18 -13.46 15.44
C PHE A 299 -5.39 -13.74 16.91
N VAL A 300 -4.57 -13.16 17.79
CA VAL A 300 -4.54 -13.53 19.22
C VAL A 300 -4.99 -12.39 20.11
N PHE A 301 -4.28 -11.26 20.08
CA PHE A 301 -4.50 -10.22 21.07
C PHE A 301 -5.83 -9.48 20.89
N LEU A 302 -6.09 -8.92 19.71
CA LEU A 302 -7.34 -8.19 19.44
C LEU A 302 -8.55 -9.11 19.43
N ALA A 303 -8.38 -10.36 18.99
CA ALA A 303 -9.40 -11.37 19.04
C ALA A 303 -9.84 -11.63 20.49
N ARG A 304 -8.90 -11.94 21.39
CA ARG A 304 -9.18 -12.16 22.82
C ARG A 304 -9.68 -10.90 23.53
N TYR A 305 -9.17 -9.72 23.15
CA TYR A 305 -9.63 -8.46 23.72
C TYR A 305 -11.08 -8.16 23.34
N SER A 306 -11.43 -8.33 22.07
CA SER A 306 -12.80 -8.13 21.57
C SER A 306 -13.80 -9.14 22.15
N ALA A 307 -13.40 -10.39 22.32
CA ALA A 307 -14.24 -11.44 22.89
C ALA A 307 -14.71 -11.13 24.33
N LYS A 308 -13.92 -10.34 25.11
CA LYS A 308 -14.34 -9.89 26.44
C LYS A 308 -15.58 -8.98 26.43
N SER A 309 -15.90 -8.38 25.28
CA SER A 309 -17.09 -7.54 25.09
C SER A 309 -18.33 -8.33 24.63
N GLY A 310 -18.19 -9.65 24.48
CA GLY A 310 -19.23 -10.57 24.02
C GLY A 310 -19.12 -10.94 22.53
N PRO A 311 -19.92 -11.92 22.08
CA PRO A 311 -19.95 -12.37 20.69
C PRO A 311 -20.35 -11.23 19.73
N GLY A 312 -19.84 -11.27 18.50
CA GLY A 312 -20.16 -10.28 17.45
C GLY A 312 -19.49 -8.92 17.65
N GLY A 313 -18.38 -8.87 18.38
CA GLY A 313 -17.57 -7.69 18.56
C GLY A 313 -17.01 -7.14 17.25
N THR A 314 -16.52 -5.89 17.26
CA THR A 314 -16.00 -5.23 16.06
C THR A 314 -14.89 -6.03 15.38
N HIS A 315 -13.99 -6.63 16.14
CA HIS A 315 -12.89 -7.42 15.59
C HIS A 315 -13.37 -8.69 14.88
N GLU A 316 -14.32 -9.42 15.50
CA GLU A 316 -14.94 -10.59 14.88
C GLU A 316 -15.64 -10.24 13.55
N LYS A 317 -16.38 -9.11 13.51
CA LYS A 317 -16.98 -8.60 12.26
C LYS A 317 -15.92 -8.26 11.21
N ASN A 318 -14.83 -7.64 11.65
CA ASN A 318 -13.74 -7.26 10.74
C ASN A 318 -12.99 -8.49 10.21
N MET A 319 -12.72 -9.49 11.03
CA MET A 319 -12.00 -10.71 10.63
C MET A 319 -12.93 -11.76 9.99
N GLY A 320 -14.23 -11.71 10.28
CA GLY A 320 -15.22 -12.70 9.84
C GLY A 320 -15.14 -14.04 10.57
N LEU A 321 -14.32 -14.15 11.61
CA LEU A 321 -14.09 -15.32 12.45
C LEU A 321 -14.03 -14.91 13.92
N ASP A 322 -14.49 -15.82 14.81
CA ASP A 322 -14.41 -15.59 16.24
C ASP A 322 -12.98 -15.78 16.81
N ALA A 323 -12.81 -15.40 18.07
CA ALA A 323 -11.51 -15.44 18.73
C ALA A 323 -10.93 -16.85 18.88
N ASP A 324 -11.78 -17.85 19.11
CA ASP A 324 -11.33 -19.23 19.29
C ASP A 324 -10.84 -19.80 17.96
N THR A 325 -11.56 -19.54 16.88
CA THR A 325 -11.17 -19.92 15.52
C THR A 325 -9.84 -19.24 15.11
N LEU A 326 -9.71 -17.94 15.32
CA LEU A 326 -8.46 -17.21 15.01
C LEU A 326 -7.28 -17.71 15.85
N GLY A 327 -7.50 -18.00 17.14
CA GLY A 327 -6.49 -18.59 18.02
C GLY A 327 -6.10 -20.00 17.58
N ALA A 328 -7.06 -20.82 17.15
CA ALA A 328 -6.78 -22.15 16.59
C ALA A 328 -5.93 -22.06 15.31
N MET A 329 -6.25 -21.13 14.42
CA MET A 329 -5.44 -20.87 13.21
C MET A 329 -4.00 -20.49 13.58
N TRP A 330 -3.80 -19.57 14.52
CA TRP A 330 -2.47 -19.15 14.97
C TRP A 330 -1.66 -20.31 15.53
N ASN A 331 -2.29 -21.19 16.33
CA ASN A 331 -1.66 -22.37 16.88
C ASN A 331 -1.22 -23.40 15.83
N ILE A 332 -1.76 -23.33 14.61
CA ILE A 332 -1.35 -24.13 13.46
C ILE A 332 -0.29 -23.39 12.63
N ILE A 333 -0.49 -22.08 12.39
CA ILE A 333 0.39 -21.26 11.58
C ILE A 333 1.79 -21.18 12.19
N LEU A 334 1.90 -20.94 13.49
CA LEU A 334 3.18 -20.69 14.14
C LEU A 334 4.16 -21.87 14.05
N PRO A 335 3.77 -23.14 14.40
CA PRO A 335 4.63 -24.31 14.23
C PRO A 335 5.04 -24.58 12.79
N GLU A 336 4.11 -24.48 11.83
CA GLU A 336 4.40 -24.70 10.41
C GLU A 336 5.35 -23.64 9.86
N TYR A 337 5.15 -22.37 10.22
CA TYR A 337 6.02 -21.27 9.81
C TYR A 337 7.46 -21.48 10.27
N PHE A 338 7.68 -21.84 11.54
CA PHE A 338 9.02 -22.07 12.09
C PHE A 338 9.57 -23.48 11.81
N GLY A 339 8.75 -24.40 11.29
CA GLY A 339 9.16 -25.77 11.02
C GLY A 339 9.53 -26.55 12.28
N THR A 340 8.90 -26.25 13.41
CA THR A 340 9.17 -26.91 14.70
C THR A 340 7.90 -27.19 15.48
N SER A 341 7.85 -28.32 16.18
CA SER A 341 6.81 -28.67 17.14
C SER A 341 7.27 -28.57 18.60
N ASN A 342 8.50 -28.08 18.83
CA ASN A 342 9.02 -27.92 20.19
C ASN A 342 8.28 -26.79 20.92
N LYS A 343 7.52 -27.16 21.94
CA LYS A 343 6.65 -26.22 22.67
C LYS A 343 7.41 -25.12 23.38
N GLU A 344 8.59 -25.39 23.95
CA GLU A 344 9.40 -24.41 24.64
C GLU A 344 9.94 -23.36 23.65
N THR A 345 10.44 -23.82 22.49
CA THR A 345 10.90 -22.94 21.39
C THR A 345 9.75 -22.06 20.88
N LEU A 346 8.59 -22.65 20.60
CA LEU A 346 7.42 -21.90 20.12
C LEU A 346 6.93 -20.87 21.15
N SER A 347 6.87 -21.25 22.43
CA SER A 347 6.49 -20.30 23.50
C SER A 347 7.47 -19.14 23.62
N ARG A 348 8.76 -19.39 23.45
CA ARG A 348 9.79 -18.35 23.41
C ARG A 348 9.61 -17.43 22.22
N TYR A 349 9.36 -17.98 21.02
CA TYR A 349 9.14 -17.20 19.80
C TYR A 349 7.88 -16.36 19.90
N GLU A 350 6.79 -16.95 20.38
CA GLU A 350 5.54 -16.22 20.60
C GLU A 350 5.70 -15.08 21.62
N GLY A 351 6.49 -15.29 22.69
CA GLY A 351 6.84 -14.24 23.63
C GLY A 351 7.54 -13.06 22.96
N ILE A 352 8.58 -13.32 22.16
CA ILE A 352 9.29 -12.27 21.40
C ILE A 352 8.32 -11.54 20.44
N ILE A 353 7.47 -12.27 19.71
CA ILE A 353 6.48 -11.70 18.80
C ILE A 353 5.49 -10.82 19.57
N SER A 354 5.01 -11.28 20.72
CA SER A 354 4.09 -10.54 21.58
C SER A 354 4.72 -9.24 22.11
N ASP A 355 6.01 -9.24 22.44
CA ASP A 355 6.71 -8.05 22.90
C ASP A 355 6.76 -6.99 21.79
N TYR A 356 7.12 -7.38 20.57
CA TYR A 356 7.09 -6.47 19.41
C TYR A 356 5.67 -6.00 19.06
N ALA A 357 4.63 -6.79 19.33
CA ALA A 357 3.25 -6.44 19.06
C ALA A 357 2.78 -5.16 19.78
N SER A 358 3.51 -4.72 20.81
CA SER A 358 3.28 -3.42 21.45
C SER A 358 3.39 -2.25 20.46
N LEU A 359 4.24 -2.34 19.44
CA LEU A 359 4.34 -1.32 18.38
C LEU A 359 3.05 -1.24 17.55
N PHE A 360 2.41 -2.37 17.25
CA PHE A 360 1.13 -2.42 16.53
C PHE A 360 0.00 -1.69 17.28
N PHE A 361 0.01 -1.70 18.61
CA PHE A 361 -1.01 -0.98 19.39
C PHE A 361 -0.89 0.54 19.29
N MET A 362 0.30 1.05 19.09
CA MET A 362 0.51 2.48 18.81
C MET A 362 -0.08 2.85 17.43
N GLU A 363 0.10 2.00 16.42
CA GLU A 363 -0.53 2.15 15.12
C GLU A 363 -2.06 2.11 15.23
N ALA A 364 -2.61 1.12 15.92
CA ALA A 364 -4.04 1.00 16.15
C ALA A 364 -4.62 2.22 16.88
N ALA A 365 -3.89 2.84 17.80
CA ALA A 365 -4.32 4.05 18.47
C ALA A 365 -4.40 5.25 17.52
N LEU A 366 -3.46 5.42 16.59
CA LEU A 366 -3.51 6.47 15.56
C LEU A 366 -4.66 6.26 14.60
N LEU A 367 -4.79 5.07 14.03
CA LEU A 367 -5.81 4.73 13.01
C LEU A 367 -7.24 4.71 13.56
N SER A 368 -7.40 4.74 14.89
CA SER A 368 -8.71 4.78 15.56
C SER A 368 -9.24 6.21 15.78
N GLU A 369 -8.68 7.23 15.14
CA GLU A 369 -9.19 8.59 15.21
C GLU A 369 -10.65 8.66 14.76
N GLY A 370 -11.47 9.40 15.52
CA GLY A 370 -12.92 9.47 15.30
C GLY A 370 -13.71 8.20 15.66
N LYS A 371 -13.04 7.05 15.90
CA LYS A 371 -13.67 5.76 16.25
C LYS A 371 -13.47 5.38 17.72
N MET A 372 -12.41 5.88 18.35
CA MET A 372 -12.05 5.60 19.75
C MET A 372 -11.84 6.90 20.52
N PRO A 373 -12.35 7.04 21.76
CA PRO A 373 -12.09 8.21 22.60
C PRO A 373 -10.59 8.45 22.80
N VAL A 374 -10.18 9.72 22.81
CA VAL A 374 -8.76 10.14 22.92
C VAL A 374 -8.07 9.53 24.15
N GLU A 375 -8.74 9.54 25.30
CA GLU A 375 -8.18 8.99 26.54
C GLU A 375 -7.91 7.48 26.45
N ARG A 376 -8.74 6.75 25.73
CA ARG A 376 -8.53 5.32 25.50
C ARG A 376 -7.36 5.08 24.52
N ARG A 377 -7.21 5.94 23.51
CA ARG A 377 -6.07 5.91 22.58
C ARG A 377 -4.75 6.16 23.33
N LYS A 378 -4.73 7.17 24.22
CA LYS A 378 -3.59 7.45 25.10
C LYS A 378 -3.25 6.29 26.04
N ASP A 379 -4.26 5.70 26.68
CA ASP A 379 -4.07 4.54 27.58
C ASP A 379 -3.46 3.36 26.82
N LEU A 380 -3.91 3.11 25.59
CA LEU A 380 -3.37 2.06 24.74
C LEU A 380 -1.88 2.30 24.44
N CYS A 381 -1.50 3.52 24.05
CA CYS A 381 -0.10 3.88 23.80
C CYS A 381 0.77 3.77 25.07
N ARG A 382 0.28 4.25 26.20
CA ARG A 382 1.01 4.15 27.48
C ARG A 382 1.27 2.71 27.89
N LYS A 383 0.27 1.83 27.79
CA LYS A 383 0.45 0.40 28.08
C LYS A 383 1.46 -0.24 27.16
N ALA A 384 1.43 0.11 25.88
CA ALA A 384 2.41 -0.37 24.92
C ALA A 384 3.84 0.07 25.30
N VAL A 385 4.03 1.34 25.68
CA VAL A 385 5.36 1.85 26.08
C VAL A 385 5.83 1.27 27.40
N ILE A 386 4.95 1.11 28.39
CA ILE A 386 5.32 0.46 29.65
C ILE A 386 5.88 -0.93 29.38
N HIS A 387 5.18 -1.73 28.58
CA HIS A 387 5.63 -3.07 28.21
C HIS A 387 6.98 -3.03 27.45
N LEU A 388 7.12 -2.13 26.47
CA LEU A 388 8.39 -1.94 25.75
C LEU A 388 9.52 -1.50 26.68
N SER A 389 9.26 -0.68 27.72
CA SER A 389 10.28 -0.24 28.66
C SER A 389 10.87 -1.38 29.49
N GLU A 390 10.07 -2.42 29.77
CA GLU A 390 10.50 -3.61 30.49
C GLU A 390 11.37 -4.55 29.64
N THR A 391 11.15 -4.55 28.32
CA THR A 391 11.77 -5.49 27.38
C THR A 391 12.80 -4.86 26.44
N ALA A 392 12.78 -3.54 26.25
CA ALA A 392 13.56 -2.83 25.23
C ALA A 392 15.06 -3.17 25.22
N ASP A 393 15.67 -3.39 26.38
CA ASP A 393 17.12 -3.62 26.48
C ASP A 393 17.53 -5.05 26.09
N THR A 394 16.62 -6.00 26.20
CA THR A 394 16.86 -7.44 25.90
C THR A 394 16.18 -7.91 24.62
N LEU A 395 15.17 -7.17 24.13
CA LEU A 395 14.37 -7.55 22.99
C LEU A 395 15.23 -7.58 21.72
N LYS A 396 15.29 -8.74 21.07
CA LYS A 396 15.92 -8.96 19.78
C LYS A 396 14.99 -9.76 18.89
N PRO A 397 14.98 -9.49 17.56
CA PRO A 397 14.26 -10.33 16.61
C PRO A 397 14.73 -11.78 16.69
N ILE A 398 13.85 -12.70 16.29
CA ILE A 398 14.15 -14.12 16.22
C ILE A 398 15.23 -14.31 15.16
N GLU A 399 16.32 -14.99 15.51
CA GLU A 399 17.40 -15.28 14.58
C GLU A 399 17.00 -16.39 13.58
N GLY A 400 17.42 -16.25 12.35
CA GLY A 400 17.22 -17.26 11.30
C GLY A 400 15.86 -17.24 10.59
N ILE A 401 15.12 -16.14 10.72
CA ILE A 401 13.86 -15.94 9.97
C ILE A 401 14.00 -14.86 8.94
#